data_eafeb69eb15706f97db5a40a67371b13
#
_entry.id   eafeb69eb15706f97db5a40a67371b13
#
_cell.length_a   1.000
_cell.length_b   1.000
_cell.length_c   1.000
_cell.angle_alpha   90.00
_cell.angle_beta   90.00
_cell.angle_gamma   90.00
#
_symmetry.space_group_name_H-M   'P 1'
#
loop_
_entity.id
_entity.type
_entity.pdbx_description
1 polymer ?
#
loop_
_entity_poly.entity_id
_entity_poly.type
_entity_poly.pdbx_seq_one_letter_code
_entity_poly.pdbx_strand_id
1 'polypeptide(L)'
;LAELVEVMDRGDAWFVFAPEYNGSYPPVLNNAIAWLSREGDDFRRLFRDRTVALGTHSGGGGQHVIMAMRMQFSFLGCIVLGHSLVTNKNKAANPETINAMLNAMTKE
;
A
#
# COMPACT_ATOMS: atom_id res chain seq x y z
N LEU A 1 -15.46 11.42 -2.07
CA LEU A 1 -14.08 11.52 -2.59
C LEU A 1 -13.26 12.57 -1.86
N ALA A 2 -13.81 13.77 -1.65
CA ALA A 2 -13.07 14.85 -0.99
C ALA A 2 -12.60 14.46 0.43
N GLU A 3 -13.42 13.74 1.18
CA GLU A 3 -13.04 13.26 2.51
C GLU A 3 -11.90 12.25 2.45
N LEU A 4 -11.94 11.34 1.47
CA LEU A 4 -10.87 10.36 1.29
C LEU A 4 -9.56 11.05 0.94
N VAL A 5 -9.60 12.02 0.02
CA VAL A 5 -8.42 12.78 -0.36
C VAL A 5 -7.82 13.50 0.86
N GLU A 6 -8.65 14.11 1.67
CA GLU A 6 -8.19 14.82 2.86
C GLU A 6 -7.50 13.88 3.86
N VAL A 7 -8.12 12.73 4.13
CA VAL A 7 -7.55 11.74 5.06
C VAL A 7 -6.22 11.21 4.53
N MET A 8 -6.16 10.86 3.25
CA MET A 8 -4.94 10.34 2.65
C MET A 8 -3.82 11.37 2.62
N ASP A 9 -4.17 12.62 2.33
CA ASP A 9 -3.18 13.69 2.23
C ASP A 9 -2.57 14.06 3.60
N ARG A 10 -3.33 13.93 4.68
CA ARG A 10 -2.83 14.18 6.03
C ARG A 10 -1.84 13.14 6.53
N GLY A 11 -1.92 11.92 6.02
CA GLY A 11 -1.02 10.86 6.45
C GLY A 11 0.39 11.07 5.90
N ASP A 12 1.40 11.03 6.77
CA ASP A 12 2.80 11.14 6.34
C ASP A 12 3.26 9.90 5.59
N ALA A 13 2.72 8.74 5.96
CA ALA A 13 3.01 7.46 5.33
C ALA A 13 1.75 6.61 5.33
N TRP A 14 1.67 5.69 4.37
CA TRP A 14 0.51 4.81 4.25
C TRP A 14 0.91 3.36 4.46
N PHE A 15 0.06 2.61 5.12
CA PHE A 15 0.14 1.15 5.16
C PHE A 15 -1.03 0.62 4.35
N VAL A 16 -0.74 0.03 3.19
CA VAL A 16 -1.78 -0.50 2.30
C VAL A 16 -1.84 -2.01 2.48
N PHE A 17 -2.96 -2.47 2.99
CA PHE A 17 -3.20 -3.88 3.26
C PHE A 17 -4.36 -4.36 2.39
N ALA A 18 -4.12 -5.32 1.51
CA ALA A 18 -5.12 -5.79 0.56
C ALA A 18 -5.03 -7.30 0.36
N PRO A 19 -6.16 -8.00 0.17
CA PRO A 19 -6.14 -9.42 -0.18
C PRO A 19 -5.71 -9.62 -1.63
N GLU A 20 -5.25 -10.83 -1.95
CA GLU A 20 -4.93 -11.19 -3.32
C GLU A 20 -6.17 -11.70 -4.04
N TYR A 21 -6.44 -11.12 -5.20
CA TYR A 21 -7.54 -11.53 -6.08
C TYR A 21 -6.93 -11.98 -7.41
N ASN A 22 -6.89 -13.29 -7.64
CA ASN A 22 -6.36 -13.86 -8.88
C ASN A 22 -4.97 -13.32 -9.25
N GLY A 23 -4.09 -13.27 -8.26
CA GLY A 23 -2.72 -12.82 -8.48
C GLY A 23 -2.52 -11.31 -8.48
N SER A 24 -3.52 -10.54 -8.11
CA SER A 24 -3.42 -9.09 -8.11
C SER A 24 -4.21 -8.47 -6.95
N TYR A 25 -4.27 -7.15 -6.91
CA TYR A 25 -5.02 -6.41 -5.89
C TYR A 25 -6.52 -6.39 -6.25
N PRO A 26 -7.41 -6.19 -5.24
CA PRO A 26 -8.85 -6.21 -5.51
C PRO A 26 -9.29 -4.98 -6.30
N PRO A 27 -10.40 -5.08 -7.05
CA PRO A 27 -10.92 -3.96 -7.84
C PRO A 27 -11.17 -2.68 -7.03
N VAL A 28 -11.59 -2.82 -5.78
CA VAL A 28 -11.86 -1.65 -4.92
C VAL A 28 -10.60 -0.83 -4.68
N LEU A 29 -9.45 -1.47 -4.51
CA LEU A 29 -8.18 -0.76 -4.34
C LEU A 29 -7.79 -0.02 -5.61
N ASN A 30 -7.85 -0.70 -6.76
CA ASN A 30 -7.52 -0.08 -8.04
C ASN A 30 -8.45 1.11 -8.34
N ASN A 31 -9.73 0.96 -8.03
CA ASN A 31 -10.70 2.03 -8.20
C ASN A 31 -10.40 3.23 -7.31
N ALA A 32 -10.05 2.99 -6.05
CA ALA A 32 -9.68 4.06 -5.13
C ALA A 32 -8.44 4.83 -5.62
N ILE A 33 -7.43 4.11 -6.08
CA ILE A 33 -6.21 4.72 -6.63
C ILE A 33 -6.55 5.54 -7.88
N ALA A 34 -7.40 5.01 -8.75
CA ALA A 34 -7.81 5.71 -9.96
C ALA A 34 -8.47 7.05 -9.64
N TRP A 35 -9.32 7.10 -8.62
CA TRP A 35 -9.95 8.35 -8.21
C TRP A 35 -8.95 9.30 -7.54
N LEU A 36 -8.09 8.79 -6.67
CA LEU A 36 -7.09 9.62 -5.97
C LEU A 36 -6.08 10.23 -6.94
N SER A 37 -5.76 9.53 -8.02
CA SER A 37 -4.82 10.03 -9.03
C SER A 37 -5.42 11.11 -9.92
N ARG A 38 -6.72 11.37 -9.82
CA ARG A 38 -7.37 12.42 -10.61
C ARG A 38 -7.47 13.75 -9.87
N GLU A 39 -6.88 13.83 -8.68
CA GLU A 39 -6.94 15.04 -7.88
C GLU A 39 -5.99 16.10 -8.43
N GLY A 40 -6.57 17.24 -8.88
CA GLY A 40 -5.81 18.35 -9.46
C GLY A 40 -5.25 18.02 -10.84
N ASP A 41 -4.23 18.77 -11.24
CA ASP A 41 -3.59 18.64 -12.55
C ASP A 41 -2.43 17.64 -12.55
N ASP A 42 -1.95 17.26 -11.38
CA ASP A 42 -0.85 16.31 -11.21
C ASP A 42 -1.36 15.02 -10.62
N PHE A 43 -1.47 13.98 -11.45
CA PHE A 43 -2.03 12.69 -11.01
C PHE A 43 -1.17 11.99 -9.94
N ARG A 44 0.08 12.42 -9.74
CA ARG A 44 0.96 11.88 -8.71
C ARG A 44 1.01 12.73 -7.43
N ARG A 45 0.22 13.78 -7.35
CA ARG A 45 0.32 14.74 -6.24
C ARG A 45 0.24 14.08 -4.86
N LEU A 46 -0.73 13.19 -4.64
CA LEU A 46 -0.90 12.51 -3.36
C LEU A 46 0.16 11.43 -3.12
N PHE A 47 0.73 10.91 -4.20
CA PHE A 47 1.58 9.72 -4.16
C PHE A 47 3.07 10.03 -4.16
N ARG A 48 3.47 11.12 -4.83
CA ARG A 48 4.89 11.42 -5.02
C ARG A 48 5.64 11.52 -3.69
N ASP A 49 6.70 10.75 -3.58
CA ASP A 49 7.57 10.69 -2.40
C ASP A 49 6.87 10.24 -1.12
N ARG A 50 5.66 9.74 -1.23
CA ARG A 50 4.92 9.18 -0.09
C ARG A 50 5.50 7.81 0.28
N THR A 51 5.84 7.61 1.54
CA THR A 51 6.30 6.30 2.01
C THR A 51 5.13 5.36 2.13
N VAL A 52 5.23 4.18 1.52
CA VAL A 52 4.16 3.18 1.52
C VAL A 52 4.70 1.83 1.97
N ALA A 53 4.07 1.25 2.97
CA ALA A 53 4.29 -0.13 3.38
C ALA A 53 3.14 -0.98 2.86
N LEU A 54 3.44 -2.21 2.48
CA LEU A 54 2.47 -3.13 1.88
C LEU A 54 2.26 -4.34 2.76
N GLY A 55 1.02 -4.82 2.79
CA GLY A 55 0.69 -6.05 3.49
C GLY A 55 -0.43 -6.78 2.80
N THR A 56 -0.53 -8.08 3.07
CA THR A 56 -1.60 -8.93 2.57
C THR A 56 -1.86 -10.11 3.52
N HIS A 57 -3.09 -10.55 3.53
CA HIS A 57 -3.46 -11.85 4.12
C HIS A 57 -4.04 -12.68 2.98
N SER A 58 -3.36 -13.77 2.61
CA SER A 58 -3.73 -14.54 1.42
C SER A 58 -3.52 -16.02 1.63
N GLY A 59 -4.44 -16.82 1.14
CA GLY A 59 -4.31 -18.27 1.13
C GLY A 59 -3.30 -18.80 0.12
N GLY A 60 -2.95 -18.00 -0.89
CA GLY A 60 -2.03 -18.37 -1.97
C GLY A 60 -0.60 -17.85 -1.83
N GLY A 61 -0.20 -17.39 -0.64
CA GLY A 61 1.15 -16.91 -0.39
C GLY A 61 1.34 -15.41 -0.50
N GLY A 62 0.50 -14.70 -1.26
CA GLY A 62 0.45 -13.24 -1.30
C GLY A 62 1.54 -12.55 -2.11
N GLN A 63 2.47 -13.28 -2.72
CA GLN A 63 3.59 -12.66 -3.42
C GLN A 63 3.15 -11.87 -4.65
N HIS A 64 2.17 -12.36 -5.40
CA HIS A 64 1.72 -11.69 -6.61
C HIS A 64 1.05 -10.35 -6.31
N VAL A 65 0.18 -10.28 -5.28
CA VAL A 65 -0.46 -9.01 -4.94
C VAL A 65 0.55 -8.00 -4.41
N ILE A 66 1.52 -8.44 -3.62
CA ILE A 66 2.59 -7.56 -3.15
C ILE A 66 3.36 -6.99 -4.33
N MET A 67 3.75 -7.82 -5.30
CA MET A 67 4.48 -7.36 -6.48
C MET A 67 3.64 -6.41 -7.33
N ALA A 68 2.35 -6.70 -7.51
CA ALA A 68 1.45 -5.83 -8.26
C ALA A 68 1.33 -4.46 -7.60
N MET A 69 1.17 -4.42 -6.27
CA MET A 69 1.10 -3.17 -5.54
C MET A 69 2.43 -2.40 -5.59
N ARG A 70 3.57 -3.09 -5.49
CA ARG A 70 4.88 -2.44 -5.63
C ARG A 70 5.02 -1.74 -6.96
N MET A 71 4.63 -2.40 -8.04
CA MET A 71 4.70 -1.81 -9.37
C MET A 71 3.82 -0.58 -9.47
N GLN A 72 2.59 -0.66 -8.99
CA GLN A 72 1.65 0.45 -9.12
C GLN A 72 2.06 1.65 -8.28
N PHE A 73 2.38 1.44 -7.00
CA PHE A 73 2.77 2.56 -6.14
C PHE A 73 4.11 3.17 -6.56
N SER A 74 5.05 2.34 -7.04
CA SER A 74 6.31 2.86 -7.58
C SER A 74 6.08 3.70 -8.83
N PHE A 75 5.18 3.27 -9.71
CA PHE A 75 4.81 4.05 -10.90
C PHE A 75 4.26 5.43 -10.50
N LEU A 76 3.49 5.47 -9.41
CA LEU A 76 2.90 6.71 -8.92
C LEU A 76 3.89 7.60 -8.15
N GLY A 77 5.11 7.14 -7.98
CA GLY A 77 6.17 7.93 -7.34
C GLY A 77 6.32 7.72 -5.86
N CYS A 78 5.68 6.70 -5.28
CA CYS A 78 5.82 6.39 -3.86
C CYS A 78 7.18 5.77 -3.56
N ILE A 79 7.62 5.94 -2.32
CA ILE A 79 8.77 5.22 -1.78
C ILE A 79 8.21 3.98 -1.09
N VAL A 80 8.30 2.83 -1.76
CA VAL A 80 7.73 1.58 -1.28
C VAL A 80 8.75 0.84 -0.43
N LEU A 81 8.39 0.54 0.82
CA LEU A 81 9.29 -0.20 1.72
C LEU A 81 9.57 -1.59 1.17
N GLY A 82 10.83 -2.02 1.30
CA GLY A 82 11.24 -3.33 0.84
C GLY A 82 10.60 -4.47 1.63
N HIS A 83 10.39 -4.26 2.93
CA HIS A 83 9.77 -5.27 3.79
C HIS A 83 8.26 -5.19 3.67
N SER A 84 7.58 -6.32 3.44
CA SER A 84 6.13 -6.41 3.40
C SER A 84 5.61 -7.35 4.49
N LEU A 85 4.37 -7.13 4.90
CA LEU A 85 3.71 -7.99 5.87
C LEU A 85 2.83 -9.00 5.11
N VAL A 86 3.21 -10.27 5.15
CA VAL A 86 2.47 -11.34 4.48
C VAL A 86 2.00 -12.35 5.53
N THR A 87 0.70 -12.51 5.64
CA THR A 87 0.09 -13.46 6.57
C THR A 87 -0.86 -14.41 5.85
N ASN A 88 -1.15 -15.53 6.49
CA ASN A 88 -2.16 -16.48 6.03
C ASN A 88 -2.73 -17.22 7.25
N LYS A 89 -3.66 -18.16 7.04
CA LYS A 89 -4.31 -18.86 8.15
C LYS A 89 -3.33 -19.68 9.02
N ASN A 90 -2.16 -20.02 8.49
CA ASN A 90 -1.12 -20.77 9.21
C ASN A 90 0.03 -19.89 9.67
N LYS A 91 0.04 -18.61 9.31
CA LYS A 91 1.10 -17.68 9.65
C LYS A 91 0.47 -16.36 10.09
N ALA A 92 0.47 -16.13 11.39
CA ALA A 92 -0.02 -14.89 11.97
C ALA A 92 0.98 -13.76 11.76
N ALA A 93 0.52 -12.53 11.91
CA ALA A 93 1.38 -11.36 11.86
C ALA A 93 2.41 -11.42 12.99
N ASN A 94 3.67 -11.14 12.64
CA ASN A 94 4.76 -11.07 13.62
C ASN A 94 4.86 -9.64 14.15
N PRO A 95 4.67 -9.41 15.47
CA PRO A 95 4.76 -8.06 16.02
C PRO A 95 6.10 -7.38 15.76
N GLU A 96 7.20 -8.12 15.73
CA GLU A 96 8.51 -7.55 15.42
C GLU A 96 8.58 -7.01 14.00
N THR A 97 7.99 -7.73 13.05
CA THR A 97 7.89 -7.30 11.66
C THR A 97 7.08 -6.01 11.56
N ILE A 98 5.93 -5.97 12.23
CA ILE A 98 5.08 -4.78 12.21
C ILE A 98 5.83 -3.59 12.80
N ASN A 99 6.50 -3.77 13.94
CA ASN A 99 7.26 -2.69 14.58
C ASN A 99 8.40 -2.20 13.68
N ALA A 100 9.12 -3.10 13.03
CA ALA A 100 10.19 -2.74 12.12
C ALA A 100 9.66 -1.92 10.94
N MET A 101 8.51 -2.31 10.38
CA MET A 101 7.88 -1.58 9.28
C MET A 101 7.42 -0.19 9.73
N LEU A 102 6.77 -0.09 10.88
CA LEU A 102 6.31 1.19 11.43
C LEU A 102 7.49 2.12 11.69
N ASN A 103 8.59 1.62 12.23
CA ASN A 103 9.79 2.42 12.45
C ASN A 103 10.37 2.92 11.12
N ALA A 104 10.40 2.07 10.10
CA ALA A 104 10.89 2.46 8.78
C ALA A 104 9.98 3.52 8.12
N MET A 105 8.67 3.42 8.33
CA MET A 105 7.71 4.39 7.79
C MET A 105 7.84 5.78 8.40
N THR A 106 8.25 5.85 9.66
CA THR A 106 8.37 7.11 10.39
C THR A 106 9.79 7.65 10.44
N LYS A 107 10.74 6.94 9.87
CA LYS A 107 12.14 7.35 9.83
C LYS A 107 12.33 8.46 8.80
N GLU A 108 12.97 9.51 9.23
CA GLU A 108 13.33 10.63 8.37
C GLU A 108 14.61 10.39 7.57
#